data_adb3c6d3390bb3bb5f5fe391a9090fc9
#
_entry.id   adb3c6d3390bb3bb5f5fe391a9090fc9
#
_cell.length_a   1.000
_cell.length_b   1.000
_cell.length_c   1.000
_cell.angle_alpha   90.00
_cell.angle_beta   90.00
_cell.angle_gamma   90.00
#
_symmetry.space_group_name_H-M   'P 1'
#
loop_
_entity.id
_entity.type
_entity.pdbx_description
1 polymer ?
#
loop_
_entity_poly.entity_id
_entity_poly.type
_entity_poly.pdbx_seq_one_letter_code
_entity_poly.pdbx_strand_id
1 'polypeptide(L)'
;GYFLYIGVIDPNGGINILWPLFGMANQMLAAIALAVVTSIFVKSGRLRYAWVPGVPLAWLVTVTTTAALQKVFSDDPRMGFFAAARDLADKLAAGMLPPDRAAVAPQLIFNQQLDGWLTVALLFIVWTIVIDTGRGCWNHLSGRRPAPDTESPYVATQLT
;
A
#
# COMPACT_ATOMS: atom_id res chain seq x y z
N GLY A 1 24.16 -1.29 5.17
CA GLY A 1 25.39 -1.22 4.41
C GLY A 1 25.30 -1.69 2.97
N TYR A 2 25.01 -3.00 2.72
CA TYR A 2 25.09 -3.60 1.38
C TYR A 2 24.12 -2.98 0.36
N PHE A 3 22.86 -2.78 0.70
CA PHE A 3 21.86 -2.18 -0.19
C PHE A 3 22.11 -0.69 -0.48
N LEU A 4 22.66 0.05 0.48
CA LEU A 4 23.11 1.43 0.28
C LEU A 4 24.29 1.49 -0.68
N TYR A 5 25.25 0.58 -0.52
CA TYR A 5 26.41 0.48 -1.38
C TYR A 5 26.05 0.17 -2.83
N ILE A 6 25.16 -0.82 -3.06
CA ILE A 6 24.68 -1.15 -4.40
C ILE A 6 23.84 -0.01 -5.00
N GLY A 7 23.01 0.66 -4.22
CA GLY A 7 22.20 1.79 -4.70
C GLY A 7 23.00 3.02 -5.09
N VAL A 8 24.21 3.19 -4.53
CA VAL A 8 25.13 4.29 -4.90
C VAL A 8 25.92 3.95 -6.16
N ILE A 9 26.27 2.67 -6.36
CA ILE A 9 27.09 2.22 -7.50
C ILE A 9 26.26 1.96 -8.75
N ASP A 10 25.03 1.45 -8.57
CA ASP A 10 24.11 1.16 -9.66
C ASP A 10 22.86 2.05 -9.57
N PRO A 11 22.78 3.16 -10.33
CA PRO A 11 21.62 4.04 -10.37
C PRO A 11 20.30 3.35 -10.79
N ASN A 12 20.38 2.19 -11.43
CA ASN A 12 19.23 1.42 -11.91
C ASN A 12 18.89 0.21 -11.01
N GLY A 13 19.69 -0.03 -9.96
CA GLY A 13 19.53 -1.19 -9.08
C GLY A 13 19.25 -0.83 -7.62
N GLY A 14 18.86 -1.82 -6.83
CA GLY A 14 18.81 -1.74 -5.37
C GLY A 14 17.75 -0.80 -4.81
N ILE A 15 18.16 0.34 -4.28
CA ILE A 15 17.26 1.28 -3.58
C ILE A 15 16.19 1.87 -4.49
N ASN A 16 16.52 2.19 -5.74
CA ASN A 16 15.58 2.83 -6.66
C ASN A 16 14.39 1.93 -7.04
N ILE A 17 14.59 0.61 -7.02
CA ILE A 17 13.52 -0.37 -7.24
C ILE A 17 12.63 -0.49 -6.00
N LEU A 18 13.23 -0.46 -4.80
CA LEU A 18 12.50 -0.61 -3.54
C LEU A 18 11.81 0.68 -3.08
N TRP A 19 12.26 1.85 -3.53
CA TRP A 19 11.74 3.15 -3.10
C TRP A 19 10.23 3.33 -3.31
N PRO A 20 9.65 2.98 -4.47
CA PRO A 20 8.20 3.04 -4.67
C PRO A 20 7.43 2.10 -3.74
N LEU A 21 7.96 0.92 -3.45
CA LEU A 21 7.38 -0.04 -2.51
C LEU A 21 7.38 0.48 -1.08
N PHE A 22 8.45 1.12 -0.63
CA PHE A 22 8.51 1.76 0.69
C PHE A 22 7.48 2.87 0.84
N GLY A 23 7.31 3.69 -0.19
CA GLY A 23 6.29 4.74 -0.20
C GLY A 23 4.88 4.19 -0.05
N MET A 24 4.54 3.16 -0.83
CA MET A 24 3.23 2.49 -0.76
C MET A 24 3.01 1.79 0.59
N ALA A 25 4.00 1.06 1.09
CA ALA A 25 3.90 0.39 2.39
C ALA A 25 3.68 1.39 3.55
N ASN A 26 4.35 2.52 3.52
CA ASN A 26 4.17 3.60 4.51
C ASN A 26 2.78 4.22 4.48
N GLN A 27 2.26 4.47 3.27
CA GLN A 27 0.89 4.98 3.09
C GLN A 27 -0.16 3.97 3.59
N MET A 28 0.07 2.69 3.35
CA MET A 28 -0.81 1.62 3.87
C MET A 28 -0.81 1.56 5.38
N LEU A 29 0.36 1.61 6.02
CA LEU A 29 0.46 1.60 7.47
C LEU A 29 -0.30 2.80 8.07
N ALA A 30 -0.16 3.98 7.46
CA ALA A 30 -0.91 5.16 7.87
C ALA A 30 -2.43 4.99 7.69
N ALA A 31 -2.88 4.40 6.58
CA ALA A 31 -4.29 4.12 6.33
C ALA A 31 -4.86 3.13 7.37
N ILE A 32 -4.13 2.07 7.68
CA ILE A 32 -4.52 1.10 8.72
C ILE A 32 -4.63 1.78 10.09
N ALA A 33 -3.63 2.57 10.47
CA ALA A 33 -3.63 3.30 11.75
C ALA A 33 -4.83 4.26 11.85
N LEU A 34 -5.11 5.03 10.81
CA LEU A 34 -6.26 5.94 10.75
C LEU A 34 -7.60 5.19 10.80
N ALA A 35 -7.70 4.02 10.13
CA ALA A 35 -8.90 3.18 10.17
C ALA A 35 -9.16 2.66 11.59
N VAL A 36 -8.13 2.18 12.28
CA VAL A 36 -8.22 1.72 13.67
C VAL A 36 -8.66 2.85 14.59
N VAL A 37 -8.00 4.02 14.50
CA VAL A 37 -8.36 5.19 15.34
C VAL A 37 -9.79 5.65 15.06
N THR A 38 -10.23 5.68 13.79
CA THR A 38 -11.61 6.00 13.42
C THR A 38 -12.60 5.02 14.07
N SER A 39 -12.30 3.72 14.01
CA SER A 39 -13.11 2.67 14.64
C SER A 39 -13.21 2.83 16.14
N ILE A 40 -12.10 3.17 16.82
CA ILE A 40 -12.08 3.43 18.27
C ILE A 40 -13.00 4.61 18.63
N PHE A 41 -12.93 5.73 17.92
CA PHE A 41 -13.80 6.88 18.18
C PHE A 41 -15.28 6.56 17.98
N VAL A 42 -15.63 5.78 16.92
CA VAL A 42 -17.00 5.36 16.68
C VAL A 42 -17.50 4.42 17.79
N LYS A 43 -16.73 3.39 18.13
CA LYS A 43 -17.08 2.41 19.18
C LYS A 43 -17.14 3.02 20.58
N SER A 44 -16.31 4.02 20.87
CA SER A 44 -16.32 4.75 22.16
C SER A 44 -17.46 5.77 22.28
N GLY A 45 -18.39 5.84 21.32
CA GLY A 45 -19.50 6.79 21.32
C GLY A 45 -19.10 8.24 21.06
N ARG A 46 -17.84 8.49 20.71
CA ARG A 46 -17.28 9.84 20.44
C ARG A 46 -17.36 10.20 18.96
N LEU A 47 -18.51 10.00 18.35
CA LEU A 47 -18.74 10.27 16.91
C LEU A 47 -18.34 11.68 16.47
N ARG A 48 -18.50 12.66 17.37
CA ARG A 48 -18.10 14.05 17.12
C ARG A 48 -16.64 14.20 16.70
N TYR A 49 -15.77 13.29 17.11
CA TYR A 49 -14.34 13.33 16.82
C TYR A 49 -13.91 12.32 15.74
N ALA A 50 -14.80 11.43 15.30
CA ALA A 50 -14.47 10.40 14.31
C ALA A 50 -14.10 10.96 12.93
N TRP A 51 -14.56 12.17 12.60
CA TRP A 51 -14.20 12.85 11.34
C TRP A 51 -12.73 13.29 11.31
N VAL A 52 -12.10 13.52 12.46
CA VAL A 52 -10.69 13.97 12.54
C VAL A 52 -9.74 12.94 11.89
N PRO A 53 -9.76 11.65 12.27
CA PRO A 53 -9.02 10.62 11.54
C PRO A 53 -9.71 10.15 10.26
N GLY A 54 -11.03 10.25 10.15
CA GLY A 54 -11.81 9.77 9.00
C GLY A 54 -11.57 10.53 7.72
N VAL A 55 -11.45 11.86 7.77
CA VAL A 55 -11.17 12.68 6.58
C VAL A 55 -9.77 12.41 6.01
N PRO A 56 -8.69 12.43 6.80
CA PRO A 56 -7.37 12.02 6.30
C PRO A 56 -7.33 10.58 5.78
N LEU A 57 -8.07 9.66 6.42
CA LEU A 57 -8.20 8.29 5.95
C LEU A 57 -8.82 8.23 4.54
N ALA A 58 -9.97 8.88 4.36
CA ALA A 58 -10.65 8.90 3.06
C ALA A 58 -9.76 9.51 1.96
N TRP A 59 -9.09 10.60 2.27
CA TRP A 59 -8.12 11.24 1.37
C TRP A 59 -6.99 10.30 1.01
N LEU A 60 -6.35 9.70 2.02
CA LEU A 60 -5.20 8.80 1.82
C LEU A 60 -5.59 7.57 1.00
N VAL A 61 -6.73 6.93 1.30
CA VAL A 61 -7.24 5.77 0.55
C VAL A 61 -7.52 6.15 -0.90
N THR A 62 -8.12 7.31 -1.16
CA THR A 62 -8.40 7.78 -2.51
C THR A 62 -7.12 7.98 -3.31
N VAL A 63 -6.16 8.73 -2.75
CA VAL A 63 -4.89 9.03 -3.43
C VAL A 63 -4.09 7.74 -3.67
N THR A 64 -3.98 6.88 -2.66
CA THR A 64 -3.23 5.61 -2.77
C THR A 64 -3.88 4.67 -3.78
N THR A 65 -5.22 4.56 -3.77
CA THR A 65 -5.95 3.74 -4.75
C THR A 65 -5.74 4.25 -6.17
N THR A 66 -5.87 5.56 -6.38
CA THR A 66 -5.66 6.17 -7.70
C THR A 66 -4.24 5.94 -8.20
N ALA A 67 -3.24 6.17 -7.36
CA ALA A 67 -1.84 5.93 -7.71
C ALA A 67 -1.56 4.45 -8.02
N ALA A 68 -2.11 3.52 -7.22
CA ALA A 68 -1.95 2.10 -7.44
C ALA A 68 -2.61 1.64 -8.76
N LEU A 69 -3.84 2.10 -9.04
CA LEU A 69 -4.53 1.80 -10.30
C LEU A 69 -3.76 2.34 -11.51
N GLN A 70 -3.24 3.56 -11.45
CA GLN A 70 -2.40 4.12 -12.51
C GLN A 70 -1.14 3.28 -12.72
N LYS A 71 -0.46 2.86 -11.65
CA LYS A 71 0.76 2.04 -11.76
C LYS A 71 0.51 0.62 -12.26
N VAL A 72 -0.67 0.06 -12.02
CA VAL A 72 -1.03 -1.30 -12.47
C VAL A 72 -1.59 -1.30 -13.88
N PHE A 73 -2.48 -0.34 -14.22
CA PHE A 73 -3.26 -0.35 -15.46
C PHE A 73 -2.79 0.65 -16.51
N SER A 74 -1.78 1.48 -16.24
CA SER A 74 -1.27 2.40 -17.26
C SER A 74 -0.55 1.63 -18.36
N ASP A 75 -0.87 1.99 -19.61
CA ASP A 75 -0.17 1.47 -20.81
C ASP A 75 1.14 2.23 -21.09
N ASP A 76 1.40 3.34 -20.38
CA ASP A 76 2.66 4.07 -20.50
C ASP A 76 3.78 3.34 -19.75
N PRO A 77 4.86 2.91 -20.44
CA PRO A 77 6.00 2.23 -19.81
C PRO A 77 6.71 3.06 -18.73
N ARG A 78 6.50 4.38 -18.70
CA ARG A 78 7.08 5.27 -17.68
C ARG A 78 6.31 5.26 -16.37
N MET A 79 5.05 4.86 -16.40
CA MET A 79 4.15 4.90 -15.26
C MET A 79 3.71 3.52 -14.80
N GLY A 80 3.40 2.62 -15.74
CA GLY A 80 2.84 1.30 -15.47
C GLY A 80 3.91 0.23 -15.26
N PHE A 81 3.83 -0.53 -14.19
CA PHE A 81 4.77 -1.63 -13.92
C PHE A 81 4.72 -2.71 -15.00
N PHE A 82 3.52 -3.16 -15.38
CA PHE A 82 3.37 -4.19 -16.42
C PHE A 82 3.70 -3.68 -17.83
N ALA A 83 3.41 -2.41 -18.11
CA ALA A 83 3.78 -1.79 -19.38
C ALA A 83 5.30 -1.63 -19.49
N ALA A 84 5.98 -1.22 -18.40
CA ALA A 84 7.44 -1.14 -18.36
C ALA A 84 8.09 -2.52 -18.55
N ALA A 85 7.54 -3.56 -17.93
CA ALA A 85 8.04 -4.93 -18.08
C ALA A 85 7.90 -5.42 -19.54
N ARG A 86 6.77 -5.14 -20.21
CA ARG A 86 6.54 -5.50 -21.62
C ARG A 86 7.47 -4.74 -22.56
N ASP A 87 7.56 -3.41 -22.42
CA ASP A 87 8.43 -2.58 -23.26
C ASP A 87 9.90 -3.01 -23.15
N LEU A 88 10.36 -3.36 -21.94
CA LEU A 88 11.71 -3.85 -21.73
C LEU A 88 11.93 -5.23 -22.35
N ALA A 89 10.94 -6.13 -22.26
CA ALA A 89 11.00 -7.45 -22.88
C ALA A 89 11.03 -7.35 -24.41
N ASP A 90 10.22 -6.48 -24.99
CA ASP A 90 10.18 -6.25 -26.44
C ASP A 90 11.51 -5.68 -26.97
N LYS A 91 12.10 -4.71 -26.27
CA LYS A 91 13.40 -4.14 -26.59
C LYS A 91 14.54 -5.15 -26.47
N LEU A 92 14.46 -6.05 -25.47
CA LEU A 92 15.42 -7.13 -25.31
C LEU A 92 15.32 -8.14 -26.48
N ALA A 93 14.10 -8.55 -26.84
CA ALA A 93 13.86 -9.46 -27.95
C ALA A 93 14.27 -8.88 -29.30
N ALA A 94 14.08 -7.57 -29.48
CA ALA A 94 14.51 -6.85 -30.70
C ALA A 94 16.01 -6.56 -30.76
N GLY A 95 16.80 -6.88 -29.73
CA GLY A 95 18.23 -6.59 -29.66
C GLY A 95 18.57 -5.10 -29.62
N MET A 96 17.62 -4.25 -29.22
CA MET A 96 17.78 -2.79 -29.17
C MET A 96 18.46 -2.28 -27.90
N LEU A 97 18.76 -3.18 -26.96
CA LEU A 97 19.40 -2.82 -25.70
C LEU A 97 20.91 -2.89 -25.80
N PRO A 98 21.64 -1.91 -25.20
CA PRO A 98 23.10 -2.02 -25.03
C PRO A 98 23.46 -3.29 -24.26
N PRO A 99 24.65 -3.90 -24.51
CA PRO A 99 25.06 -5.16 -23.89
C PRO A 99 24.94 -5.16 -22.37
N ASP A 100 25.35 -4.06 -21.74
CA ASP A 100 25.30 -3.89 -20.28
C ASP A 100 23.86 -3.93 -19.72
N ARG A 101 22.89 -3.36 -20.47
CA ARG A 101 21.47 -3.37 -20.09
C ARG A 101 20.79 -4.68 -20.44
N ALA A 102 21.21 -5.32 -21.54
CA ALA A 102 20.68 -6.61 -21.94
C ALA A 102 20.98 -7.70 -20.90
N ALA A 103 22.14 -7.66 -20.26
CA ALA A 103 22.55 -8.61 -19.22
C ALA A 103 21.64 -8.54 -17.96
N VAL A 104 21.17 -7.35 -17.58
CA VAL A 104 20.33 -7.14 -16.39
C VAL A 104 18.84 -7.07 -16.68
N ALA A 105 18.45 -6.99 -17.97
CA ALA A 105 17.07 -6.84 -18.40
C ALA A 105 16.12 -7.93 -17.85
N PRO A 106 16.47 -9.24 -17.84
CA PRO A 106 15.58 -10.26 -17.28
C PRO A 106 15.23 -10.03 -15.80
N GLN A 107 16.22 -9.56 -15.02
CA GLN A 107 16.01 -9.27 -13.62
C GLN A 107 15.15 -8.01 -13.43
N LEU A 108 15.33 -6.99 -14.25
CA LEU A 108 14.48 -5.79 -14.22
C LEU A 108 13.04 -6.09 -14.61
N ILE A 109 12.81 -6.93 -15.63
CA ILE A 109 11.48 -7.39 -16.03
C ILE A 109 10.79 -8.11 -14.88
N PHE A 110 11.49 -9.04 -14.25
CA PHE A 110 10.96 -9.78 -13.09
C PHE A 110 10.60 -8.82 -11.94
N ASN A 111 11.47 -7.87 -11.62
CA ASN A 111 11.24 -6.90 -10.55
C ASN A 111 10.01 -6.03 -10.85
N GLN A 112 9.86 -5.54 -12.08
CA GLN A 112 8.68 -4.76 -12.48
C GLN A 112 7.37 -5.56 -12.37
N GLN A 113 7.38 -6.82 -12.77
CA GLN A 113 6.23 -7.71 -12.60
C GLN A 113 5.93 -7.96 -11.13
N LEU A 114 6.95 -8.21 -10.32
CA LEU A 114 6.80 -8.42 -8.88
C LEU A 114 6.20 -7.18 -8.21
N ASP A 115 6.69 -5.98 -8.54
CA ASP A 115 6.17 -4.71 -8.00
C ASP A 115 4.71 -4.49 -8.40
N GLY A 116 4.33 -4.84 -9.62
CA GLY A 116 2.94 -4.82 -10.08
C GLY A 116 2.04 -5.73 -9.24
N TRP A 117 2.43 -6.99 -9.05
CA TRP A 117 1.66 -7.96 -8.25
C TRP A 117 1.60 -7.60 -6.77
N LEU A 118 2.71 -7.12 -6.20
CA LEU A 118 2.73 -6.62 -4.83
C LEU A 118 1.78 -5.43 -4.66
N THR A 119 1.77 -4.50 -5.62
CA THR A 119 0.84 -3.36 -5.58
C THR A 119 -0.62 -3.81 -5.58
N VAL A 120 -0.98 -4.80 -6.40
CA VAL A 120 -2.34 -5.38 -6.41
C VAL A 120 -2.68 -6.03 -5.08
N ALA A 121 -1.77 -6.84 -4.52
CA ALA A 121 -1.97 -7.50 -3.23
C ALA A 121 -2.14 -6.48 -2.10
N LEU A 122 -1.32 -5.44 -2.08
CA LEU A 122 -1.38 -4.36 -1.12
C LEU A 122 -2.70 -3.58 -1.22
N LEU A 123 -3.14 -3.26 -2.43
CA LEU A 123 -4.42 -2.59 -2.66
C LEU A 123 -5.60 -3.44 -2.14
N PHE A 124 -5.57 -4.74 -2.38
CA PHE A 124 -6.58 -5.67 -1.87
C PHE A 124 -6.64 -5.67 -0.34
N ILE A 125 -5.48 -5.71 0.33
CA ILE A 125 -5.39 -5.68 1.80
C ILE A 125 -5.98 -4.37 2.35
N VAL A 126 -5.61 -3.22 1.80
CA VAL A 126 -6.14 -1.90 2.23
C VAL A 126 -7.66 -1.87 2.11
N TRP A 127 -8.20 -2.27 0.95
CA TRP A 127 -9.63 -2.27 0.75
C TRP A 127 -10.36 -3.23 1.66
N THR A 128 -9.80 -4.39 1.95
CA THR A 128 -10.36 -5.34 2.92
C THR A 128 -10.48 -4.69 4.30
N ILE A 129 -9.43 -4.04 4.78
CA ILE A 129 -9.41 -3.36 6.07
C ILE A 129 -10.39 -2.18 6.11
N VAL A 130 -10.41 -1.36 5.06
CA VAL A 130 -11.32 -0.20 4.99
C VAL A 130 -12.78 -0.65 4.97
N ILE A 131 -13.11 -1.68 4.19
CA ILE A 131 -14.48 -2.23 4.12
C ILE A 131 -14.88 -2.86 5.46
N ASP A 132 -14.00 -3.63 6.09
CA ASP A 132 -14.28 -4.25 7.39
C ASP A 132 -14.49 -3.19 8.48
N THR A 133 -13.61 -2.19 8.54
CA THR A 133 -13.75 -1.03 9.44
C THR A 133 -15.05 -0.29 9.19
N GLY A 134 -15.39 0.00 7.92
CA GLY A 134 -16.62 0.67 7.54
C GLY A 134 -17.88 -0.11 7.94
N ARG A 135 -17.87 -1.44 7.71
CA ARG A 135 -18.96 -2.33 8.15
C ARG A 135 -19.09 -2.38 9.68
N GLY A 136 -17.97 -2.47 10.39
CA GLY A 136 -17.95 -2.44 11.86
C GLY A 136 -18.54 -1.13 12.42
N CYS A 137 -18.13 0.00 11.87
CA CYS A 137 -18.68 1.32 12.24
C CYS A 137 -20.19 1.41 11.91
N TRP A 138 -20.62 0.96 10.73
CA TRP A 138 -22.01 0.96 10.32
C TRP A 138 -22.90 0.10 11.21
N ASN A 139 -22.45 -1.12 11.55
CA ASN A 139 -23.18 -2.02 12.44
C ASN A 139 -23.34 -1.44 13.84
N HIS A 140 -22.31 -0.77 14.35
CA HIS A 140 -22.37 -0.09 15.63
C HIS A 140 -23.38 1.07 15.61
N LEU A 141 -23.36 1.90 14.57
CA LEU A 141 -24.28 3.04 14.41
C LEU A 141 -25.74 2.59 14.17
N SER A 142 -25.94 1.46 13.48
CA SER A 142 -27.26 0.90 13.20
C SER A 142 -27.88 0.13 14.36
N GLY A 143 -27.23 0.10 15.53
CA GLY A 143 -27.70 -0.62 16.72
C GLY A 143 -27.67 -2.16 16.57
N ARG A 144 -27.14 -2.69 15.47
CA ARG A 144 -26.84 -4.10 15.33
C ARG A 144 -25.63 -4.38 16.20
N ARG A 145 -25.85 -5.10 17.30
CA ARG A 145 -24.78 -5.44 18.24
C ARG A 145 -23.62 -6.10 17.49
N PRO A 146 -22.41 -5.58 17.57
CA PRO A 146 -21.24 -6.31 17.11
C PRO A 146 -21.12 -7.62 17.89
N ALA A 147 -20.46 -8.63 17.32
CA ALA A 147 -20.08 -9.83 18.06
C ALA A 147 -19.40 -9.41 19.36
N PRO A 148 -19.63 -10.13 20.47
CA PRO A 148 -19.04 -9.75 21.75
C PRO A 148 -17.53 -9.60 21.59
N ASP A 149 -17.03 -8.41 21.93
CA ASP A 149 -15.59 -8.18 21.94
C ASP A 149 -14.99 -9.16 22.94
N THR A 150 -14.07 -9.99 22.49
CA THR A 150 -13.33 -10.93 23.34
C THR A 150 -12.28 -10.24 24.20
N GLU A 151 -12.26 -8.92 24.20
CA GLU A 151 -11.37 -8.13 25.04
C GLU A 151 -11.85 -8.14 26.49
N SER A 152 -10.94 -8.49 27.41
CA SER A 152 -11.19 -8.37 28.86
C SER A 152 -11.50 -6.90 29.22
N PRO A 153 -12.46 -6.66 30.14
CA PRO A 153 -12.78 -5.29 30.54
C PRO A 153 -11.54 -4.60 31.12
N TYR A 154 -11.37 -3.33 30.75
CA TYR A 154 -10.26 -2.50 31.23
C TYR A 154 -10.28 -2.43 32.76
N VAL A 155 -9.26 -2.96 33.40
CA VAL A 155 -9.03 -2.81 34.85
C VAL A 155 -8.06 -1.65 35.05
N ALA A 156 -8.56 -0.55 35.61
CA ALA A 156 -7.73 0.59 36.00
C ALA A 156 -6.73 0.15 37.07
N THR A 157 -5.45 0.05 36.71
CA THR A 157 -4.39 -0.19 37.68
C THR A 157 -4.22 1.08 38.52
N GLN A 158 -4.60 1.04 39.78
CA GLN A 158 -4.27 2.11 40.72
C GLN A 158 -2.76 2.06 40.98
N LEU A 159 -2.05 3.05 40.47
CA LEU A 159 -0.66 3.28 40.84
C LEU A 159 -0.65 3.84 42.26
N THR A 160 -0.31 2.99 43.22
CA THR A 160 0.00 3.38 44.62
C THR A 160 1.42 3.92 44.69
#